data_dac26c0b8a9c96fb58901aef06603350
#
_entry.id   dac26c0b8a9c96fb58901aef06603350
#
_cell.length_a   1.000
_cell.length_b   1.000
_cell.length_c   1.000
_cell.angle_alpha   90.00
_cell.angle_beta   90.00
_cell.angle_gamma   90.00
#
_symmetry.space_group_name_H-M   'P 1'
#
loop_
_entity.id
_entity.type
_entity.pdbx_description
1 polymer ?
#
loop_
_entity_poly.entity_id
_entity_poly.type
_entity_poly.pdbx_seq_one_letter_code
_entity_poly.pdbx_strand_id
1 'polypeptide(L)'
;MTDRFALVPASYVYLLREGDDGTEVLLQQRGPVPYMPGHWAAAAAGHVEPGETAYDAARREALEELGITDLSLDFAFTMQRSRFGPAVEERADFFFTARSWSGEPRIVETEKATSLGWFALAALPEPMVPHEAYALAHLTSGVGYLTFGWDDRPSGGGPGPTAAAGSPA
;
A
#
# COMPACT_ATOMS: atom_id res chain seq x y z
N MET A 1 12.17 22.90 22.43
CA MET A 1 11.04 22.12 21.90
C MET A 1 11.56 20.74 21.61
N THR A 2 11.08 19.72 22.30
CA THR A 2 11.43 18.33 21.98
C THR A 2 10.79 18.00 20.64
N ASP A 3 11.61 17.71 19.65
CA ASP A 3 11.15 17.25 18.35
C ASP A 3 10.39 15.92 18.56
N ARG A 4 9.09 15.92 18.26
CA ARG A 4 8.27 14.72 18.43
C ARG A 4 8.48 13.81 17.24
N PHE A 5 8.65 12.52 17.52
CA PHE A 5 8.63 11.51 16.46
C PHE A 5 7.35 11.63 15.63
N ALA A 6 7.48 11.64 14.32
CA ALA A 6 6.39 11.77 13.38
C ALA A 6 6.42 10.63 12.36
N LEU A 7 5.24 10.21 11.93
CA LEU A 7 5.07 9.26 10.84
C LEU A 7 4.47 9.98 9.64
N VAL A 8 4.97 9.70 8.45
CA VAL A 8 4.40 10.19 7.20
C VAL A 8 3.28 9.26 6.76
N PRO A 9 2.01 9.72 6.72
CA PRO A 9 0.90 8.88 6.30
C PRO A 9 0.86 8.72 4.79
N ALA A 10 0.46 7.52 4.32
CA ALA A 10 0.17 7.25 2.92
C ALA A 10 -1.01 6.29 2.77
N SER A 11 -1.70 6.38 1.63
CA SER A 11 -2.80 5.50 1.26
C SER A 11 -2.41 4.63 0.08
N TYR A 12 -2.83 3.37 0.12
CA TYR A 12 -2.65 2.36 -0.92
C TYR A 12 -4.00 1.78 -1.28
N VAL A 13 -4.27 1.65 -2.57
CA VAL A 13 -5.53 1.08 -3.07
C VAL A 13 -5.24 -0.16 -3.90
N TYR A 14 -5.74 -1.31 -3.46
CA TYR A 14 -5.75 -2.54 -4.23
C TYR A 14 -7.12 -2.75 -4.87
N LEU A 15 -7.21 -2.57 -6.19
CA LEU A 15 -8.38 -2.95 -6.96
C LEU A 15 -8.40 -4.47 -7.10
N LEU A 16 -9.51 -5.09 -6.74
CA LEU A 16 -9.68 -6.53 -6.76
C LEU A 16 -10.83 -6.92 -7.69
N ARG A 17 -10.65 -8.02 -8.41
CA ARG A 17 -11.71 -8.66 -9.18
C ARG A 17 -11.63 -10.18 -9.05
N GLU A 18 -12.69 -10.88 -9.41
CA GLU A 18 -12.62 -12.33 -9.59
C GLU A 18 -12.11 -12.65 -11.00
N GLY A 19 -11.05 -13.43 -11.09
CA GLY A 19 -10.50 -14.01 -12.30
C GLY A 19 -10.78 -15.51 -12.39
N ASP A 20 -10.28 -16.16 -13.45
CA ASP A 20 -10.49 -17.60 -13.67
C ASP A 20 -9.81 -18.47 -12.59
N ASP A 21 -8.68 -18.00 -12.06
CA ASP A 21 -7.88 -18.72 -11.05
C ASP A 21 -8.00 -18.11 -9.63
N GLY A 22 -9.08 -17.37 -9.37
CA GLY A 22 -9.35 -16.74 -8.06
C GLY A 22 -9.21 -15.21 -8.10
N THR A 23 -9.10 -14.61 -6.93
CA THR A 23 -9.03 -13.15 -6.81
C THR A 23 -7.76 -12.60 -7.45
N GLU A 24 -7.91 -11.62 -8.34
CA GLU A 24 -6.83 -10.86 -8.97
C GLU A 24 -6.74 -9.46 -8.38
N VAL A 25 -5.53 -8.91 -8.37
CA VAL A 25 -5.22 -7.53 -8.00
C VAL A 25 -4.64 -6.77 -9.17
N LEU A 26 -5.04 -5.51 -9.34
CA LEU A 26 -4.44 -4.61 -10.32
C LEU A 26 -3.15 -4.02 -9.76
N LEU A 27 -2.06 -4.20 -10.47
CA LEU A 27 -0.74 -3.64 -10.13
C LEU A 27 -0.18 -2.82 -11.28
N GLN A 28 0.65 -1.83 -10.95
CA GLN A 28 1.42 -1.06 -11.91
C GLN A 28 2.91 -1.37 -11.81
N GLN A 29 3.61 -1.37 -12.94
CA GLN A 29 5.06 -1.43 -12.96
C GLN A 29 5.62 -0.02 -12.91
N ARG A 30 6.46 0.25 -11.92
CA ARG A 30 7.07 1.56 -11.70
C ARG A 30 8.00 1.94 -12.86
N GLY A 31 7.85 3.14 -13.36
CA GLY A 31 8.70 3.73 -14.39
C GLY A 31 10.10 4.12 -13.89
N PRO A 32 10.81 5.01 -14.60
CA PRO A 32 12.14 5.47 -14.26
C PRO A 32 12.10 6.50 -13.10
N VAL A 33 11.53 6.09 -11.98
CA VAL A 33 11.40 6.89 -10.75
C VAL A 33 12.53 6.57 -9.77
N PRO A 34 12.89 7.48 -8.82
CA PRO A 34 14.02 7.27 -7.92
C PRO A 34 13.92 6.03 -7.02
N TYR A 35 12.68 5.65 -6.61
CA TYR A 35 12.47 4.53 -5.70
C TYR A 35 12.00 3.29 -6.47
N MET A 36 12.78 2.21 -6.41
CA MET A 36 12.48 0.88 -6.98
C MET A 36 11.91 0.89 -8.41
N PRO A 37 12.63 1.46 -9.41
CA PRO A 37 12.18 1.42 -10.81
C PRO A 37 12.04 -0.03 -11.29
N GLY A 38 11.06 -0.29 -12.15
CA GLY A 38 10.80 -1.61 -12.71
C GLY A 38 10.09 -2.61 -11.78
N HIS A 39 9.91 -2.27 -10.50
CA HIS A 39 9.17 -3.12 -9.55
C HIS A 39 7.65 -2.94 -9.73
N TRP A 40 6.90 -4.00 -9.47
CA TRP A 40 5.45 -3.94 -9.39
C TRP A 40 5.00 -3.40 -8.03
N ALA A 41 3.95 -2.62 -8.04
CA ALA A 41 3.42 -1.89 -6.89
C ALA A 41 1.90 -1.77 -6.98
N ALA A 42 1.25 -1.26 -5.94
CA ALA A 42 -0.16 -0.89 -5.97
C ALA A 42 -0.43 0.04 -7.17
N ALA A 43 -1.56 -0.16 -7.82
CA ALA A 43 -1.94 0.63 -8.99
C ALA A 43 -2.27 2.09 -8.64
N ALA A 44 -2.64 2.37 -7.39
CA ALA A 44 -2.79 3.73 -6.88
C ALA A 44 -2.28 3.83 -5.45
N ALA A 45 -1.35 4.75 -5.20
CA ALA A 45 -0.79 4.99 -3.88
C ALA A 45 -0.10 6.35 -3.78
N GLY A 46 -0.32 7.06 -2.68
CA GLY A 46 0.37 8.32 -2.41
C GLY A 46 0.25 8.81 -0.97
N HIS A 47 0.92 9.90 -0.68
CA HIS A 47 0.90 10.51 0.65
C HIS A 47 -0.48 11.11 0.96
N VAL A 48 -0.89 11.00 2.22
CA VAL A 48 -2.03 11.76 2.73
C VAL A 48 -1.61 13.21 2.89
N GLU A 49 -2.35 14.13 2.29
CA GLU A 49 -2.09 15.56 2.34
C GLU A 49 -2.77 16.23 3.54
N PRO A 50 -2.28 17.40 3.98
CA PRO A 50 -2.94 18.15 5.02
C PRO A 50 -4.40 18.49 4.65
N GLY A 51 -5.33 18.15 5.55
CA GLY A 51 -6.75 18.46 5.38
C GLY A 51 -7.58 17.34 4.75
N GLU A 52 -6.95 16.23 4.35
CA GLU A 52 -7.66 15.03 3.86
C GLU A 52 -7.51 13.85 4.82
N THR A 53 -8.46 12.94 4.77
CA THR A 53 -8.35 11.63 5.42
C THR A 53 -7.61 10.64 4.51
N ALA A 54 -7.17 9.49 5.07
CA ALA A 54 -6.59 8.43 4.25
C ALA A 54 -7.57 7.89 3.19
N TYR A 55 -8.89 7.92 3.45
CA TYR A 55 -9.92 7.60 2.46
C TYR A 55 -9.99 8.61 1.32
N ASP A 56 -9.85 9.91 1.63
CA ASP A 56 -9.86 10.97 0.61
C ASP A 56 -8.62 10.87 -0.26
N ALA A 57 -7.44 10.67 0.36
CA ALA A 57 -6.19 10.41 -0.34
C ALA A 57 -6.30 9.20 -1.28
N ALA A 58 -6.87 8.09 -0.81
CA ALA A 58 -7.08 6.89 -1.63
C ALA A 58 -7.92 7.18 -2.88
N ARG A 59 -9.00 7.98 -2.77
CA ARG A 59 -9.83 8.39 -3.90
C ARG A 59 -9.11 9.34 -4.83
N ARG A 60 -8.38 10.31 -4.30
CA ARG A 60 -7.60 11.28 -5.08
C ARG A 60 -6.52 10.55 -5.90
N GLU A 61 -5.72 9.69 -5.28
CA GLU A 61 -4.68 8.92 -5.95
C GLU A 61 -5.26 7.99 -7.04
N ALA A 62 -6.40 7.34 -6.78
CA ALA A 62 -7.06 6.50 -7.79
C ALA A 62 -7.52 7.31 -9.01
N LEU A 63 -7.98 8.55 -8.82
CA LEU A 63 -8.31 9.44 -9.93
C LEU A 63 -7.07 9.91 -10.68
N GLU A 64 -6.03 10.36 -9.95
CA GLU A 64 -4.81 10.92 -10.52
C GLU A 64 -3.99 9.87 -11.29
N GLU A 65 -3.81 8.69 -10.72
CA GLU A 65 -2.96 7.63 -11.29
C GLU A 65 -3.70 6.71 -12.27
N LEU A 66 -5.01 6.44 -12.04
CA LEU A 66 -5.79 5.47 -12.83
C LEU A 66 -6.96 6.07 -13.62
N GLY A 67 -7.37 7.30 -13.32
CA GLY A 67 -8.52 7.95 -13.97
C GLY A 67 -9.87 7.35 -13.60
N ILE A 68 -9.99 6.72 -12.43
CA ILE A 68 -11.24 6.11 -11.94
C ILE A 68 -11.84 6.89 -10.77
N THR A 69 -13.16 6.75 -10.60
CA THR A 69 -13.93 7.43 -9.55
C THR A 69 -14.91 6.46 -8.86
N ASP A 70 -15.66 6.97 -7.90
CA ASP A 70 -16.75 6.25 -7.21
C ASP A 70 -16.32 4.91 -6.61
N LEU A 71 -15.09 4.84 -6.08
CA LEU A 71 -14.59 3.64 -5.45
C LEU A 71 -15.36 3.30 -4.17
N SER A 72 -15.85 2.06 -4.09
CA SER A 72 -16.29 1.47 -2.82
C SER A 72 -15.05 0.94 -2.09
N LEU A 73 -14.53 1.73 -1.15
CA LEU A 73 -13.32 1.41 -0.40
C LEU A 73 -13.64 0.67 0.89
N ASP A 74 -13.03 -0.50 1.04
CA ASP A 74 -12.97 -1.23 2.29
C ASP A 74 -11.58 -1.07 2.92
N PHE A 75 -11.53 -0.70 4.21
CA PHE A 75 -10.28 -0.64 4.95
C PHE A 75 -9.77 -2.06 5.23
N ALA A 76 -8.53 -2.35 4.83
CA ALA A 76 -7.91 -3.63 5.07
C ALA A 76 -7.09 -3.64 6.37
N PHE A 77 -6.05 -2.82 6.44
CA PHE A 77 -5.18 -2.70 7.62
C PHE A 77 -4.30 -1.45 7.54
N THR A 78 -3.64 -1.15 8.64
CA THR A 78 -2.54 -0.18 8.70
C THR A 78 -1.21 -0.92 8.85
N MET A 79 -0.18 -0.46 8.17
CA MET A 79 1.20 -0.93 8.34
C MET A 79 2.07 0.20 8.84
N GLN A 80 2.67 0.02 10.01
CA GLN A 80 3.75 0.90 10.46
C GLN A 80 5.08 0.40 9.90
N ARG A 81 5.70 1.25 9.10
CA ARG A 81 6.94 0.92 8.41
C ARG A 81 8.07 1.83 8.85
N SER A 82 9.25 1.25 9.09
CA SER A 82 10.47 1.98 9.40
C SER A 82 11.63 1.44 8.58
N ARG A 83 12.59 2.33 8.28
CA ARG A 83 13.91 1.96 7.77
C ARG A 83 15.01 2.54 8.64
N PHE A 84 14.64 3.12 9.78
CA PHE A 84 15.56 3.78 10.72
C PHE A 84 16.48 4.81 10.05
N GLY A 85 15.94 5.52 9.07
CA GLY A 85 16.64 6.49 8.23
C GLY A 85 15.96 7.86 8.21
N PRO A 86 15.89 8.51 7.04
CA PRO A 86 15.23 9.80 6.89
C PRO A 86 13.77 9.75 7.35
N ALA A 87 13.27 10.88 7.88
CA ALA A 87 11.91 10.98 8.42
C ALA A 87 10.81 10.56 7.42
N VAL A 88 11.03 10.75 6.11
CA VAL A 88 10.10 10.33 5.06
C VAL A 88 9.94 8.80 4.95
N GLU A 89 10.86 8.02 5.53
CA GLU A 89 10.82 6.55 5.55
C GLU A 89 10.16 5.99 6.81
N GLU A 90 9.82 6.86 7.77
CA GLU A 90 9.01 6.53 8.94
C GLU A 90 7.53 6.70 8.56
N ARG A 91 6.81 5.60 8.39
CA ARG A 91 5.52 5.59 7.68
C ARG A 91 4.38 5.01 8.52
N ALA A 92 3.19 5.58 8.29
CA ALA A 92 1.92 4.95 8.62
C ALA A 92 1.15 4.74 7.30
N ASP A 93 1.22 3.54 6.76
CA ASP A 93 0.61 3.20 5.48
C ASP A 93 -0.79 2.60 5.73
N PHE A 94 -1.83 3.17 5.10
CA PHE A 94 -3.23 2.74 5.16
C PHE A 94 -3.57 1.99 3.88
N PHE A 95 -3.96 0.73 4.01
CA PHE A 95 -4.30 -0.13 2.88
C PHE A 95 -5.81 -0.29 2.75
N PHE A 96 -6.29 -0.05 1.54
CA PHE A 96 -7.69 -0.19 1.15
C PHE A 96 -7.82 -1.18 0.00
N THR A 97 -8.96 -1.85 -0.07
CA THR A 97 -9.38 -2.61 -1.23
C THR A 97 -10.61 -1.99 -1.86
N ALA A 98 -10.79 -2.18 -3.16
CA ALA A 98 -12.01 -1.82 -3.87
C ALA A 98 -12.37 -2.90 -4.88
N ARG A 99 -13.65 -3.30 -4.90
CA ARG A 99 -14.20 -4.27 -5.86
C ARG A 99 -15.20 -3.63 -6.83
N SER A 100 -15.49 -2.35 -6.65
CA SER A 100 -16.33 -1.56 -7.55
C SER A 100 -15.83 -0.13 -7.66
N TRP A 101 -15.90 0.41 -8.87
CA TRP A 101 -15.51 1.78 -9.23
C TRP A 101 -16.17 2.17 -10.54
N SER A 102 -16.06 3.45 -10.91
CA SER A 102 -16.48 3.99 -12.20
C SER A 102 -15.27 4.29 -13.09
N GLY A 103 -15.38 3.96 -14.37
CA GLY A 103 -14.31 4.17 -15.37
C GLY A 103 -13.45 2.92 -15.57
N GLU A 104 -12.63 2.95 -16.64
CA GLU A 104 -11.67 1.90 -16.96
C GLU A 104 -10.29 2.31 -16.43
N PRO A 105 -9.67 1.52 -15.53
CA PRO A 105 -8.35 1.84 -15.02
C PRO A 105 -7.31 1.89 -16.15
N ARG A 106 -6.56 2.98 -16.20
CA ARG A 106 -5.47 3.18 -17.16
C ARG A 106 -4.35 3.97 -16.50
N ILE A 107 -3.14 3.88 -17.04
CA ILE A 107 -2.03 4.72 -16.59
C ILE A 107 -2.32 6.16 -17.06
N VAL A 108 -2.48 7.09 -16.10
CA VAL A 108 -2.62 8.53 -16.35
C VAL A 108 -1.27 9.21 -16.26
N GLU A 109 -0.47 8.88 -15.24
CA GLU A 109 0.88 9.42 -15.02
C GLU A 109 1.95 8.54 -15.70
N THR A 110 2.08 8.67 -17.01
CA THR A 110 2.93 7.80 -17.85
C THR A 110 4.43 7.91 -17.55
N GLU A 111 4.88 8.96 -16.88
CA GLU A 111 6.25 9.14 -16.40
C GLU A 111 6.53 8.32 -15.12
N LYS A 112 5.51 7.96 -14.36
CA LYS A 112 5.64 7.21 -13.11
C LYS A 112 5.44 5.69 -13.28
N ALA A 113 4.67 5.27 -14.28
CA ALA A 113 4.33 3.87 -14.51
C ALA A 113 4.47 3.50 -15.99
N THR A 114 4.96 2.29 -16.26
CA THR A 114 5.18 1.77 -17.62
C THR A 114 4.20 0.68 -18.03
N SER A 115 3.62 -0.01 -17.07
CA SER A 115 2.69 -1.13 -17.33
C SER A 115 1.62 -1.20 -16.24
N LEU A 116 0.47 -1.71 -16.61
CA LEU A 116 -0.66 -1.99 -15.73
C LEU A 116 -1.15 -3.40 -16.03
N GLY A 117 -1.39 -4.22 -15.01
CA GLY A 117 -1.81 -5.60 -15.23
C GLY A 117 -2.57 -6.18 -14.04
N TRP A 118 -3.44 -7.15 -14.35
CA TRP A 118 -4.13 -7.96 -13.36
C TRP A 118 -3.33 -9.22 -13.06
N PHE A 119 -3.15 -9.54 -11.79
CA PHE A 119 -2.39 -10.69 -11.33
C PHE A 119 -3.14 -11.43 -10.24
N ALA A 120 -3.17 -12.75 -10.31
CA ALA A 120 -3.74 -13.56 -9.23
C ALA A 120 -2.97 -13.29 -7.92
N LEU A 121 -3.69 -13.14 -6.81
CA LEU A 121 -3.06 -12.96 -5.49
C LEU A 121 -2.12 -14.14 -5.13
N ALA A 122 -2.40 -15.33 -5.67
CA ALA A 122 -1.57 -16.52 -5.47
C ALA A 122 -0.32 -16.56 -6.36
N ALA A 123 -0.21 -15.66 -7.36
CA ALA A 123 0.87 -15.65 -8.36
C ALA A 123 1.24 -14.20 -8.72
N LEU A 124 1.77 -13.47 -7.74
CA LEU A 124 2.18 -12.08 -7.92
C LEU A 124 3.41 -11.97 -8.84
N PRO A 125 3.53 -10.89 -9.62
CA PRO A 125 4.67 -10.70 -10.51
C PRO A 125 5.95 -10.37 -9.73
N GLU A 126 7.09 -10.58 -10.36
CA GLU A 126 8.41 -10.23 -9.80
C GLU A 126 9.17 -9.27 -10.75
N PRO A 127 9.98 -8.35 -10.21
CA PRO A 127 10.13 -8.02 -8.79
C PRO A 127 8.98 -7.13 -8.28
N MET A 128 8.60 -7.30 -7.03
CA MET A 128 7.65 -6.41 -6.35
C MET A 128 8.33 -5.48 -5.35
N VAL A 129 7.70 -4.34 -5.07
CA VAL A 129 8.08 -3.49 -3.94
C VAL A 129 7.90 -4.30 -2.65
N PRO A 130 8.96 -4.50 -1.82
CA PRO A 130 8.96 -5.50 -0.74
C PRO A 130 7.85 -5.34 0.30
N HIS A 131 7.59 -4.11 0.78
CA HIS A 131 6.54 -3.88 1.78
C HIS A 131 5.13 -4.10 1.18
N GLU A 132 4.95 -3.89 -0.12
CA GLU A 132 3.68 -4.15 -0.79
C GLU A 132 3.49 -5.64 -1.09
N ALA A 133 4.53 -6.38 -1.42
CA ALA A 133 4.47 -7.84 -1.48
C ALA A 133 4.07 -8.42 -0.12
N TYR A 134 4.65 -7.90 0.96
CA TYR A 134 4.28 -8.28 2.32
C TYR A 134 2.82 -7.91 2.66
N ALA A 135 2.37 -6.72 2.27
CA ALA A 135 0.98 -6.28 2.45
C ALA A 135 -0.01 -7.21 1.73
N LEU A 136 0.26 -7.54 0.46
CA LEU A 136 -0.59 -8.44 -0.34
C LEU A 136 -0.65 -9.85 0.24
N ALA A 137 0.46 -10.38 0.77
CA ALA A 137 0.48 -11.67 1.44
C ALA A 137 -0.42 -11.72 2.69
N HIS A 138 -0.72 -10.58 3.29
CA HIS A 138 -1.57 -10.46 4.48
C HIS A 138 -2.98 -9.93 4.18
N LEU A 139 -3.31 -9.66 2.92
CA LEU A 139 -4.54 -8.96 2.55
C LEU A 139 -5.82 -9.66 3.04
N THR A 140 -5.80 -10.99 3.11
CA THR A 140 -6.94 -11.82 3.55
C THR A 140 -6.78 -12.40 4.96
N SER A 141 -5.76 -11.97 5.72
CA SER A 141 -5.44 -12.54 7.03
C SER A 141 -6.37 -12.09 8.16
N GLY A 142 -7.15 -11.03 7.94
CA GLY A 142 -7.98 -10.39 8.98
C GLY A 142 -7.20 -9.58 10.02
N VAL A 143 -5.88 -9.40 9.84
CA VAL A 143 -5.03 -8.61 10.73
C VAL A 143 -5.23 -7.12 10.43
N GLY A 144 -5.58 -6.32 11.44
CA GLY A 144 -5.82 -4.87 11.27
C GLY A 144 -4.56 -4.00 11.35
N TYR A 145 -3.43 -4.55 11.84
CA TYR A 145 -2.18 -3.83 12.02
C TYR A 145 -0.99 -4.72 11.71
N LEU A 146 -0.07 -4.20 10.87
CA LEU A 146 1.18 -4.85 10.48
C LEU A 146 2.37 -3.94 10.80
N THR A 147 3.55 -4.55 10.90
CA THR A 147 4.84 -3.83 10.96
C THR A 147 5.76 -4.34 9.89
N PHE A 148 6.60 -3.46 9.30
CA PHE A 148 7.58 -3.83 8.29
C PHE A 148 8.89 -3.07 8.49
N GLY A 149 10.04 -3.75 8.30
CA GLY A 149 11.38 -3.16 8.42
C GLY A 149 11.89 -3.04 9.85
N TRP A 150 11.22 -3.63 10.84
CA TRP A 150 11.58 -3.53 12.27
C TRP A 150 12.63 -4.54 12.71
N ASP A 151 12.93 -5.56 11.89
CA ASP A 151 13.97 -6.57 12.17
C ASP A 151 15.38 -5.96 12.14
N ASP A 152 15.57 -4.88 11.38
CA ASP A 152 16.84 -4.15 11.27
C ASP A 152 17.00 -3.06 12.35
N ARG A 153 16.22 -3.11 13.44
CA ARG A 153 16.27 -2.11 14.51
C ARG A 153 17.67 -2.02 15.10
N PRO A 154 18.25 -0.80 15.19
CA PRO A 154 19.54 -0.60 15.87
C PRO A 154 19.50 -1.13 17.31
N SER A 155 20.51 -1.89 17.70
CA SER A 155 20.63 -2.45 19.05
C SER A 155 20.61 -1.34 20.10
N GLY A 156 19.51 -1.20 20.85
CA GLY A 156 19.33 -0.15 21.88
C GLY A 156 17.89 0.18 22.21
N GLY A 157 16.92 -0.31 21.43
CA GLY A 157 15.48 -0.12 21.69
C GLY A 157 14.84 -1.37 22.27
N GLY A 158 13.97 -1.19 23.28
CA GLY A 158 13.30 -2.24 24.03
C GLY A 158 12.53 -3.30 23.23
N PRO A 159 11.85 -4.25 23.90
CA PRO A 159 11.28 -5.44 23.28
C PRO A 159 10.30 -5.08 22.15
N GLY A 160 10.48 -5.74 21.00
CA GLY A 160 9.61 -5.56 19.84
C GLY A 160 8.16 -5.92 20.16
N PRO A 161 7.18 -5.31 19.47
CA PRO A 161 5.78 -5.66 19.66
C PRO A 161 5.54 -7.08 19.17
N THR A 162 5.11 -7.92 20.10
CA THR A 162 4.48 -9.20 19.79
C THR A 162 3.21 -8.89 18.99
N ALA A 163 2.99 -9.55 17.87
CA ALA A 163 1.72 -9.48 17.15
C ALA A 163 0.58 -9.78 18.15
N ALA A 164 -0.28 -8.81 18.39
CA ALA A 164 -1.47 -9.01 19.20
C ALA A 164 -2.43 -9.91 18.39
N ALA A 165 -2.37 -11.21 18.65
CA ALA A 165 -3.41 -12.12 18.24
C ALA A 165 -4.69 -11.69 18.97
N GLY A 166 -5.68 -11.23 18.21
CA GLY A 166 -7.00 -10.94 18.74
C GLY A 166 -7.59 -12.21 19.33
N SER A 167 -7.88 -12.19 20.64
CA SER A 167 -8.71 -13.23 21.25
C SER A 167 -10.13 -13.07 20.74
N PRO A 168 -10.80 -14.15 20.28
CA PRO A 168 -12.23 -14.12 20.03
C PRO A 168 -12.96 -14.11 21.40
N ALA A 169 -13.91 -13.21 21.53
CA ALA A 169 -14.97 -13.30 22.54
C ALA A 169 -16.27 -13.70 21.86
#